data_c41fe569795ee606af1fad427b3a6c79
#
_entry.id   c41fe569795ee606af1fad427b3a6c79
#
_cell.length_a   1.000
_cell.length_b   1.000
_cell.length_c   1.000
_cell.angle_alpha   90.00
_cell.angle_beta   90.00
_cell.angle_gamma   90.00
#
_symmetry.space_group_name_H-M   'P 1'
#
loop_
_entity.id
_entity.type
_entity.pdbx_description
1 polymer ?
#
loop_
_entity_poly.entity_id
_entity_poly.type
_entity_poly.pdbx_seq_one_letter_code
_entity_poly.pdbx_strand_id
1 'polypeptide(L)'
;EMDLLPYKACHPMGLSGGQKQRVAIASAIASERPVILFDEPTSGLDLFHMRQVADSVKELADSGKTIVIVTHDPEFILRCCNHVIHLENGMLEESYSLWDMEGRERLLNFFILEGGGGNQTV
;
A
#
# COMPACT_ATOMS: atom_id res chain seq x y z
N GLU A 1 -16.39 11.47 1.67
CA GLU A 1 -16.33 11.83 0.58
C GLU A 1 -14.96 11.79 -0.12
N MET A 2 -14.51 12.84 -0.61
CA MET A 2 -13.31 12.82 -1.44
C MET A 2 -12.05 12.39 -0.72
N ASP A 3 -12.13 12.18 0.57
CA ASP A 3 -10.97 11.85 1.39
C ASP A 3 -10.28 10.57 0.97
N LEU A 4 -11.01 9.65 0.36
CA LEU A 4 -10.48 8.34 0.04
C LEU A 4 -10.11 8.18 -1.43
N LEU A 5 -10.07 9.27 -2.18
CA LEU A 5 -9.66 9.17 -3.57
C LEU A 5 -8.18 8.81 -3.66
N PRO A 6 -7.84 7.91 -4.59
CA PRO A 6 -6.44 7.58 -4.80
C PRO A 6 -5.67 8.79 -5.33
N TYR A 7 -4.59 9.12 -4.68
CA TYR A 7 -3.83 10.30 -5.06
C TYR A 7 -3.13 10.15 -6.38
N LYS A 8 -2.84 8.92 -6.80
CA LYS A 8 -2.20 8.73 -8.10
C LYS A 8 -3.05 9.22 -9.25
N ALA A 9 -4.35 9.36 -9.05
CA ALA A 9 -5.24 9.85 -10.10
C ALA A 9 -5.05 11.34 -10.37
N CYS A 10 -4.34 12.04 -9.53
CA CYS A 10 -4.12 13.48 -9.67
C CYS A 10 -2.77 13.81 -10.26
N HIS A 11 -2.06 12.84 -10.78
CA HIS A 11 -0.68 13.04 -11.24
C HIS A 11 -0.60 13.79 -12.53
N PRO A 12 0.33 14.74 -12.66
CA PRO A 12 0.56 15.42 -13.92
C PRO A 12 1.06 14.44 -14.97
N MET A 13 0.75 14.74 -16.22
CA MET A 13 1.20 13.91 -17.31
C MET A 13 2.71 14.09 -17.50
N GLY A 14 3.36 13.02 -17.96
CA GLY A 14 4.76 13.10 -18.32
C GLY A 14 5.72 12.75 -17.19
N LEU A 15 5.24 12.54 -16.00
CA LEU A 15 6.12 12.16 -14.91
C LEU A 15 6.40 10.65 -14.95
N SER A 16 7.57 10.26 -14.46
CA SER A 16 7.90 8.85 -14.30
C SER A 16 7.05 8.25 -13.19
N GLY A 17 7.02 6.92 -13.11
CA GLY A 17 6.28 6.24 -12.05
C GLY A 17 6.72 6.70 -10.67
N GLY A 18 8.04 6.78 -10.44
CA GLY A 18 8.55 7.20 -9.14
C GLY A 18 8.20 8.64 -8.83
N GLN A 19 8.27 9.51 -9.83
CA GLN A 19 7.91 10.90 -9.62
C GLN A 19 6.43 11.06 -9.32
N LYS A 20 5.59 10.28 -10.00
CA LYS A 20 4.15 10.32 -9.72
C LYS A 20 3.86 9.91 -8.29
N GLN A 21 4.52 8.87 -7.80
CA GLN A 21 4.27 8.41 -6.45
C GLN A 21 4.76 9.42 -5.43
N ARG A 22 5.89 10.08 -5.68
CA ARG A 22 6.36 11.11 -4.75
C ARG A 22 5.40 12.29 -4.71
N VAL A 23 4.82 12.67 -5.84
CA VAL A 23 3.84 13.74 -5.87
C VAL A 23 2.60 13.32 -5.07
N ALA A 24 2.16 12.07 -5.23
CA ALA A 24 1.00 11.59 -4.49
C ALA A 24 1.25 11.63 -2.98
N ILE A 25 2.44 11.23 -2.55
CA ILE A 25 2.75 11.22 -1.13
C ILE A 25 2.85 12.65 -0.59
N ALA A 26 3.48 13.54 -1.35
CA ALA A 26 3.55 14.93 -0.93
C ALA A 26 2.16 15.55 -0.81
N SER A 27 1.26 15.21 -1.73
CA SER A 27 -0.11 15.68 -1.66
C SER A 27 -0.81 15.14 -0.41
N ALA A 28 -0.55 13.87 -0.07
CA ALA A 28 -1.14 13.28 1.10
C ALA A 28 -0.66 13.97 2.37
N ILE A 29 0.63 14.28 2.43
CA ILE A 29 1.17 14.98 3.59
C ILE A 29 0.52 16.36 3.74
N ALA A 30 0.36 17.07 2.63
CA ALA A 30 -0.19 18.42 2.66
C ALA A 30 -1.69 18.44 2.90
N SER A 31 -2.38 17.33 2.67
CA SER A 31 -3.84 17.32 2.69
C SER A 31 -4.43 17.39 4.09
N GLU A 32 -3.68 17.04 5.11
CA GLU A 32 -4.15 17.00 6.50
C GLU A 32 -5.34 16.06 6.70
N ARG A 33 -5.57 15.14 5.77
CA ARG A 33 -6.65 14.16 5.90
C ARG A 33 -6.22 13.05 6.85
N PRO A 34 -7.12 12.56 7.72
CA PRO A 34 -6.75 11.50 8.66
C PRO A 34 -6.62 10.14 8.02
N VAL A 35 -7.30 9.90 6.90
CA VAL A 35 -7.26 8.60 6.23
C VAL A 35 -6.83 8.82 4.78
N ILE A 36 -5.81 8.07 4.36
CA ILE A 36 -5.26 8.16 3.01
C ILE A 36 -5.37 6.80 2.36
N LEU A 37 -5.83 6.78 1.11
CA LEU A 37 -5.91 5.54 0.34
C LEU A 37 -4.92 5.57 -0.81
N PHE A 38 -4.07 4.57 -0.90
CA PHE A 38 -3.19 4.37 -2.04
C PHE A 38 -3.60 3.10 -2.77
N ASP A 39 -3.77 3.22 -4.08
CA ASP A 39 -4.17 2.09 -4.91
C ASP A 39 -3.00 1.70 -5.79
N GLU A 40 -2.40 0.53 -5.50
CA GLU A 40 -1.26 -0.02 -6.23
C GLU A 40 -0.11 0.99 -6.35
N PRO A 41 0.37 1.53 -5.23
CA PRO A 41 1.32 2.65 -5.30
C PRO A 41 2.70 2.27 -5.82
N THR A 42 3.02 0.98 -5.88
CA THR A 42 4.33 0.55 -6.38
C THR A 42 4.27 -0.10 -7.75
N SER A 43 3.12 -0.04 -8.41
CA SER A 43 2.96 -0.64 -9.72
C SER A 43 3.94 0.00 -10.70
N GLY A 44 4.72 -0.84 -11.37
CA GLY A 44 5.68 -0.35 -12.37
C GLY A 44 6.98 0.18 -11.81
N LEU A 45 7.18 0.14 -10.50
CA LEU A 45 8.42 0.63 -9.91
C LEU A 45 9.43 -0.49 -9.74
N ASP A 46 10.72 -0.14 -9.84
CA ASP A 46 11.78 -1.08 -9.50
C ASP A 46 11.91 -1.15 -7.97
N LEU A 47 12.80 -2.03 -7.52
CA LEU A 47 12.94 -2.28 -6.08
C LEU A 47 13.39 -1.02 -5.33
N PHE A 48 14.31 -0.26 -5.91
CA PHE A 48 14.82 0.93 -5.24
C PHE A 48 13.70 1.94 -5.01
N HIS A 49 12.92 2.21 -6.05
CA HIS A 49 11.84 3.19 -5.93
C HIS A 49 10.69 2.66 -5.06
N MET A 50 10.44 1.36 -5.12
CA MET A 50 9.44 0.76 -4.25
C MET A 50 9.80 0.98 -2.78
N ARG A 51 11.08 0.80 -2.44
CA ARG A 51 11.50 1.00 -1.05
C ARG A 51 11.38 2.45 -0.63
N GLN A 52 11.64 3.38 -1.54
CA GLN A 52 11.46 4.79 -1.22
C GLN A 52 10.01 5.10 -0.92
N VAL A 53 9.09 4.55 -1.71
CA VAL A 53 7.67 4.75 -1.47
C VAL A 53 7.27 4.15 -0.12
N ALA A 54 7.77 2.94 0.17
CA ALA A 54 7.44 2.29 1.44
C ALA A 54 7.90 3.13 2.63
N ASP A 55 9.12 3.66 2.55
CA ASP A 55 9.63 4.47 3.65
C ASP A 55 8.82 5.75 3.83
N SER A 56 8.39 6.36 2.73
CA SER A 56 7.57 7.56 2.80
C SER A 56 6.19 7.24 3.39
N VAL A 57 5.63 6.10 3.05
CA VAL A 57 4.34 5.67 3.62
C VAL A 57 4.48 5.49 5.13
N LYS A 58 5.59 4.88 5.56
CA LYS A 58 5.82 4.72 7.00
C LYS A 58 5.88 6.04 7.72
N GLU A 59 6.57 7.02 7.13
CA GLU A 59 6.63 8.35 7.73
C GLU A 59 5.24 8.96 7.84
N LEU A 60 4.44 8.77 6.81
CA LEU A 60 3.08 9.28 6.82
C LEU A 60 2.27 8.66 7.95
N ALA A 61 2.39 7.35 8.12
CA ALA A 61 1.68 6.66 9.18
C ALA A 61 2.17 7.11 10.55
N ASP A 62 3.48 7.33 10.68
CA ASP A 62 4.06 7.78 11.94
C ASP A 62 3.59 9.18 12.32
N SER A 63 3.15 9.96 11.35
CA SER A 63 2.63 11.29 11.62
C SER A 63 1.20 11.27 12.13
N GLY A 64 0.62 10.09 12.32
CA GLY A 64 -0.70 9.96 12.91
C GLY A 64 -1.82 9.67 11.91
N LYS A 65 -1.48 9.48 10.65
CA LYS A 65 -2.49 9.18 9.63
C LYS A 65 -2.73 7.69 9.53
N THR A 66 -3.96 7.34 9.16
CA THR A 66 -4.29 5.95 8.84
C THR A 66 -4.13 5.75 7.34
N ILE A 67 -3.32 4.77 6.97
CA ILE A 67 -2.99 4.52 5.57
C ILE A 67 -3.62 3.20 5.15
N VAL A 68 -4.41 3.22 4.10
CA VAL A 68 -4.99 2.03 3.51
C VAL A 68 -4.37 1.85 2.13
N ILE A 69 -3.83 0.66 1.88
CA ILE A 69 -3.11 0.39 0.64
C ILE A 69 -3.72 -0.82 -0.02
N VAL A 70 -4.08 -0.68 -1.29
CA VAL A 70 -4.50 -1.81 -2.11
C VAL A 70 -3.30 -2.23 -2.93
N THR A 71 -2.82 -3.46 -2.74
CA THR A 71 -1.61 -3.91 -3.41
C THR A 71 -1.54 -5.43 -3.43
N HIS A 72 -0.69 -5.95 -4.32
CA HIS A 72 -0.40 -7.38 -4.35
C HIS A 72 1.12 -7.61 -4.30
N ASP A 73 1.87 -6.66 -3.75
CA ASP A 73 3.33 -6.73 -3.66
C ASP A 73 3.70 -7.11 -2.23
N PRO A 74 4.07 -8.37 -1.98
CA PRO A 74 4.35 -8.80 -0.62
C PRO A 74 5.56 -8.11 0.01
N GLU A 75 6.57 -7.77 -0.78
CA GLU A 75 7.73 -7.11 -0.23
C GLU A 75 7.37 -5.69 0.25
N PHE A 76 6.55 -5.00 -0.51
CA PHE A 76 6.08 -3.68 -0.11
C PHE A 76 5.26 -3.77 1.18
N ILE A 77 4.39 -4.77 1.25
CA ILE A 77 3.54 -4.96 2.42
C ILE A 77 4.40 -5.19 3.66
N LEU A 78 5.37 -6.08 3.56
CA LEU A 78 6.22 -6.40 4.71
C LEU A 78 7.06 -5.21 5.14
N ARG A 79 7.36 -4.31 4.22
CA ARG A 79 8.22 -3.20 4.53
C ARG A 79 7.51 -2.06 5.23
N CYS A 80 6.23 -1.83 4.92
CA CYS A 80 5.58 -0.63 5.46
C CYS A 80 4.21 -0.86 6.08
N CYS A 81 3.64 -2.06 5.99
CA CYS A 81 2.32 -2.30 6.53
C CYS A 81 2.40 -3.06 7.84
N ASN A 82 1.40 -2.87 8.70
CA ASN A 82 1.35 -3.56 9.97
C ASN A 82 0.14 -4.46 10.12
N HIS A 83 -0.77 -4.44 9.16
CA HIS A 83 -1.96 -5.27 9.21
C HIS A 83 -2.39 -5.61 7.79
N VAL A 84 -2.92 -6.80 7.60
CA VAL A 84 -3.32 -7.27 6.27
C VAL A 84 -4.77 -7.71 6.32
N ILE A 85 -5.49 -7.34 5.26
CA ILE A 85 -6.86 -7.79 5.05
C ILE A 85 -6.92 -8.40 3.66
N HIS A 86 -7.35 -9.65 3.58
CA HIS A 86 -7.54 -10.32 2.29
C HIS A 86 -9.01 -10.24 1.90
N LEU A 87 -9.27 -9.72 0.72
CA LEU A 87 -10.62 -9.61 0.18
C LEU A 87 -10.73 -10.50 -1.05
N GLU A 88 -11.83 -11.20 -1.14
CA GLU A 88 -12.12 -12.05 -2.29
C GLU A 88 -13.60 -11.99 -2.56
N ASN A 89 -13.96 -11.71 -3.82
CA ASN A 89 -15.37 -11.63 -4.23
C ASN A 89 -16.16 -10.66 -3.36
N GLY A 90 -15.51 -9.56 -2.98
CA GLY A 90 -16.17 -8.54 -2.18
C GLY A 90 -16.33 -8.87 -0.72
N MET A 91 -15.75 -9.97 -0.26
CA MET A 91 -15.91 -10.40 1.12
C MET A 91 -14.55 -10.50 1.81
N LEU A 92 -14.57 -10.26 3.11
CA LEU A 92 -13.38 -10.39 3.95
C LEU A 92 -13.08 -11.87 4.16
N GLU A 93 -11.89 -12.30 3.70
CA GLU A 93 -11.48 -13.69 3.89
C GLU A 93 -10.60 -13.87 5.12
N GLU A 94 -9.62 -12.99 5.30
CA GLU A 94 -8.69 -13.08 6.41
C GLU A 94 -8.28 -11.69 6.83
N SER A 95 -7.90 -11.59 8.10
CA SER A 95 -7.39 -10.35 8.65
C SER A 95 -6.37 -10.73 9.72
N TYR A 96 -5.15 -10.17 9.64
CA TYR A 96 -4.13 -10.52 10.62
C TYR A 96 -3.07 -9.43 10.70
N SER A 97 -2.34 -9.46 11.82
CA SER A 97 -1.29 -8.50 12.09
C SER A 97 0.04 -9.00 11.55
N LEU A 98 0.91 -8.07 11.17
CA LEU A 98 2.27 -8.41 10.74
C LEU A 98 3.30 -8.16 11.84
N TRP A 99 2.84 -7.93 13.07
CA TRP A 99 3.75 -7.67 14.17
C TRP A 99 4.58 -8.89 14.56
N ASP A 100 4.05 -10.10 14.32
CA ASP A 100 4.74 -11.32 14.74
C ASP A 100 5.07 -12.18 13.52
N MET A 101 5.84 -13.26 13.78
CA MET A 101 6.28 -14.14 12.71
C MET A 101 5.13 -14.91 12.09
N GLU A 102 4.12 -15.24 12.88
CA GLU A 102 3.00 -16.01 12.36
C GLU A 102 2.26 -15.23 11.27
N GLY A 103 2.02 -13.94 11.52
CA GLY A 103 1.35 -13.13 10.51
C GLY A 103 2.17 -12.98 9.26
N ARG A 104 3.48 -12.81 9.40
CA ARG A 104 4.36 -12.70 8.24
C ARG A 104 4.38 -13.97 7.43
N GLU A 105 4.38 -15.13 8.09
CA GLU A 105 4.32 -16.40 7.38
C GLU A 105 3.00 -16.59 6.67
N ARG A 106 1.90 -16.14 7.27
CA ARG A 106 0.60 -16.23 6.62
C ARG A 106 0.59 -15.42 5.32
N LEU A 107 1.17 -14.23 5.35
CA LEU A 107 1.24 -13.40 4.15
C LEU A 107 2.06 -14.09 3.07
N LEU A 108 3.23 -14.59 3.40
CA LEU A 108 4.08 -15.23 2.43
C LEU A 108 3.45 -16.49 1.86
N ASN A 109 2.80 -17.28 2.71
CA ASN A 109 2.11 -18.48 2.24
C ASN A 109 0.96 -18.13 1.31
N PHE A 110 0.25 -17.05 1.59
CA PHE A 110 -0.83 -16.62 0.71
C PHE A 110 -0.29 -16.38 -0.70
N PHE A 111 0.81 -15.66 -0.82
CA PHE A 111 1.36 -15.33 -2.14
C PHE A 111 1.99 -16.54 -2.81
N ILE A 112 2.54 -17.47 -2.04
CA ILE A 112 3.15 -18.67 -2.62
C ILE A 112 2.09 -19.67 -3.04
N LEU A 113 1.14 -19.97 -2.15
CA LEU A 113 0.18 -21.05 -2.37
C LEU A 113 -0.98 -20.61 -3.26
N GLU A 114 -1.35 -19.35 -3.18
CA GLU A 114 -2.46 -18.83 -3.97
C GLU A 114 -1.99 -18.25 -5.30
N GLY A 115 -0.68 -18.29 -5.56
CA GLY A 115 -0.16 -17.69 -6.77
C GLY A 115 -0.10 -16.18 -6.73
N GLY A 116 -0.60 -15.57 -5.68
CA GLY A 116 -0.46 -14.14 -5.43
C GLY A 116 -1.11 -13.20 -6.42
N GLY A 117 -1.76 -13.72 -7.43
CA GLY A 117 -2.22 -12.88 -8.52
C GLY A 117 -3.70 -12.62 -8.59
N GLY A 118 -4.48 -13.37 -7.86
CA GLY A 118 -5.92 -13.27 -8.04
C GLY A 118 -6.64 -12.37 -7.07
N ASN A 119 -6.04 -12.09 -5.93
CA ASN A 119 -6.73 -11.40 -4.84
C ASN A 119 -6.02 -10.11 -4.48
N GLN A 120 -6.78 -9.18 -3.93
CA GLN A 120 -6.24 -7.91 -3.46
C GLN A 120 -5.86 -8.03 -1.99
N THR A 121 -4.78 -7.32 -1.63
CA THR A 121 -4.33 -7.23 -0.24
C THR A 121 -4.36 -5.78 0.19
N VAL A 122 -4.93 -5.54 1.34
CA VAL A 122 -5.10 -4.18 1.84
C VAL A 122 -4.38 -4.00 3.16
#